data_d418e1e1c0330ba5a7dfa2f4478aab97
#
_entry.id   d418e1e1c0330ba5a7dfa2f4478aab97
#
_cell.length_a   1.000
_cell.length_b   1.000
_cell.length_c   1.000
_cell.angle_alpha   90.00
_cell.angle_beta   90.00
_cell.angle_gamma   90.00
#
_symmetry.space_group_name_H-M   'P 1'
#
loop_
_entity.id
_entity.type
_entity.pdbx_description
1 polymer ?
#
loop_
_entity_poly.entity_id
_entity_poly.type
_entity_poly.pdbx_seq_one_letter_code
_entity_poly.pdbx_strand_id
1 'polypeptide(L)'
;YDEMITNALVVKPKNDCNDFQLNPVWHQYVIMVKDRERFREYLLSHGVETGVHYPIPPHKQQCYSEYNHLSMPNAERIAEEVVSLPISTCTSEQDAHEISEIINNWKG
;
A
#
# COMPACT_ATOMS: atom_id res chain seq x y z
N TYR A 1 6.04 9.86 -4.50
CA TYR A 1 6.19 8.80 -3.47
C TYR A 1 7.46 7.97 -3.68
N ASP A 2 7.79 7.54 -4.89
CA ASP A 2 8.93 6.64 -5.15
C ASP A 2 10.26 7.17 -4.64
N GLU A 3 10.51 8.46 -4.83
CA GLU A 3 11.75 9.12 -4.40
C GLU A 3 11.68 9.63 -2.95
N MET A 4 10.46 9.94 -2.46
CA MET A 4 10.25 10.62 -1.19
C MET A 4 10.17 9.66 0.00
N ILE A 5 9.56 8.47 -0.17
CA ILE A 5 9.45 7.48 0.90
C ILE A 5 10.78 6.73 1.03
N THR A 6 11.43 6.92 2.18
CA THR A 6 12.74 6.31 2.50
C THR A 6 12.70 5.37 3.71
N ASN A 7 11.52 5.21 4.34
CA ASN A 7 11.35 4.36 5.52
C ASN A 7 11.57 2.88 5.18
N ALA A 8 12.54 2.25 5.83
CA ALA A 8 12.91 0.84 5.61
C ALA A 8 11.82 -0.18 6.04
N LEU A 9 10.84 0.25 6.86
CA LEU A 9 9.71 -0.59 7.26
C LEU A 9 8.59 -0.64 6.21
N VAL A 10 8.71 0.17 5.16
CA VAL A 10 7.73 0.31 4.08
C VAL A 10 8.30 -0.27 2.79
N VAL A 11 7.62 -1.26 2.22
CA VAL A 11 7.97 -1.82 0.92
C VAL A 11 7.17 -1.10 -0.17
N LYS A 12 7.86 -0.38 -1.03
CA LYS A 12 7.26 0.32 -2.18
C LYS A 12 7.04 -0.64 -3.35
N PRO A 13 6.08 -0.35 -4.25
CA PRO A 13 5.96 -1.07 -5.50
C PRO A 13 7.25 -0.87 -6.33
N LYS A 14 7.72 -1.94 -6.96
CA LYS A 14 8.87 -1.84 -7.87
C LYS A 14 8.38 -1.42 -9.25
N ASN A 15 9.01 -0.41 -9.79
CA ASN A 15 8.89 -0.04 -11.20
C ASN A 15 10.20 -0.43 -11.91
N ASP A 16 10.27 -1.67 -12.37
CA ASP A 16 11.46 -2.21 -13.06
C ASP A 16 11.47 -1.84 -14.57
N CYS A 17 10.51 -1.02 -15.04
CA CYS A 17 10.44 -0.58 -16.43
C CYS A 17 11.33 0.64 -16.66
N ASN A 18 12.46 0.43 -17.33
CA ASN A 18 13.30 1.52 -17.83
C ASN A 18 12.74 2.18 -19.12
N ASP A 19 11.65 1.66 -19.66
CA ASP A 19 10.99 2.21 -20.84
C ASP A 19 9.84 3.13 -20.41
N PHE A 20 9.95 4.40 -20.78
CA PHE A 20 8.94 5.43 -20.48
C PHE A 20 7.54 5.04 -21.01
N GLN A 21 7.46 4.27 -22.07
CA GLN A 21 6.17 3.83 -22.66
C GLN A 21 5.50 2.73 -21.83
N LEU A 22 6.23 2.06 -20.93
CA LEU A 22 5.76 1.00 -20.05
C LEU A 22 5.60 1.45 -18.60
N ASN A 23 5.77 2.74 -18.31
CA ASN A 23 5.55 3.28 -16.98
C ASN A 23 4.06 3.11 -16.58
N PRO A 24 3.80 2.62 -15.38
CA PRO A 24 2.43 2.45 -14.90
C PRO A 24 1.71 3.79 -14.78
N VAL A 25 0.47 3.83 -15.26
CA VAL A 25 -0.45 4.92 -14.91
C VAL A 25 -1.07 4.56 -13.56
N TRP A 26 -0.60 5.20 -12.51
CA TRP A 26 -0.98 4.89 -11.14
C TRP A 26 -2.47 5.17 -10.88
N HIS A 27 -3.26 4.11 -10.84
CA HIS A 27 -4.64 4.14 -10.33
C HIS A 27 -4.66 4.07 -8.81
N GLN A 28 -3.76 3.28 -8.22
CA GLN A 28 -3.53 3.14 -6.79
C GLN A 28 -2.02 3.08 -6.56
N TYR A 29 -1.54 3.76 -5.53
CA TYR A 29 -0.16 3.60 -5.07
C TYR A 29 -0.16 2.72 -3.84
N VAL A 30 0.19 1.45 -4.00
CA VAL A 30 0.09 0.42 -2.97
C VAL A 30 1.47 0.11 -2.40
N ILE A 31 1.61 0.32 -1.11
CA ILE A 31 2.78 -0.08 -0.31
C ILE A 31 2.45 -1.29 0.56
N MET A 32 3.47 -1.94 1.13
CA MET A 32 3.28 -3.03 2.08
C MET A 32 3.97 -2.69 3.40
N VAL A 33 3.26 -2.93 4.51
CA VAL A 33 3.73 -2.70 5.88
C VAL A 33 3.28 -3.84 6.77
N LYS A 34 4.20 -4.47 7.52
CA LYS A 34 3.91 -5.65 8.36
C LYS A 34 2.85 -5.41 9.42
N ASP A 35 2.86 -4.24 10.05
CA ASP A 35 1.88 -3.85 11.07
C ASP A 35 0.91 -2.82 10.47
N ARG A 36 0.14 -3.28 9.46
CA ARG A 36 -0.75 -2.44 8.67
C ARG A 36 -1.71 -1.62 9.51
N GLU A 37 -2.37 -2.23 10.49
CA GLU A 37 -3.43 -1.54 11.23
C GLU A 37 -2.85 -0.40 12.08
N ARG A 38 -1.74 -0.65 12.81
CA ARG A 38 -1.05 0.42 13.57
C ARG A 38 -0.51 1.51 12.65
N PHE A 39 0.02 1.13 11.48
CA PHE A 39 0.49 2.08 10.49
C PHE A 39 -0.65 2.97 9.98
N ARG A 40 -1.81 2.39 9.68
CA ARG A 40 -2.98 3.14 9.22
C ARG A 40 -3.55 4.05 10.31
N GLU A 41 -3.61 3.58 11.56
CA GLU A 41 -3.99 4.40 12.72
C GLU A 41 -3.03 5.58 12.90
N TYR A 42 -1.73 5.34 12.76
CA TYR A 42 -0.72 6.40 12.82
C TYR A 42 -0.93 7.44 11.72
N LEU A 43 -1.12 7.02 10.47
CA LEU A 43 -1.38 7.94 9.36
C LEU A 43 -2.68 8.73 9.58
N LEU A 44 -3.74 8.06 10.02
CA LEU A 44 -5.02 8.71 10.32
C LEU A 44 -4.89 9.76 11.42
N SER A 45 -4.10 9.51 12.46
CA SER A 45 -3.83 10.47 13.53
C SER A 45 -3.11 11.74 13.04
N HIS A 46 -2.46 11.66 11.88
CA HIS A 46 -1.82 12.77 11.18
C HIS A 46 -2.68 13.33 10.02
N GLY A 47 -3.96 12.94 9.94
CA GLY A 47 -4.90 13.43 8.94
C GLY A 47 -4.77 12.76 7.56
N VAL A 48 -4.06 11.64 7.46
CA VAL A 48 -3.89 10.88 6.21
C VAL A 48 -4.79 9.65 6.19
N GLU A 49 -5.82 9.66 5.36
CA GLU A 49 -6.70 8.50 5.13
C GLU A 49 -6.05 7.53 4.13
N THR A 50 -6.22 6.23 4.38
CA THR A 50 -5.66 5.15 3.53
C THR A 50 -6.69 4.10 3.21
N GLY A 51 -6.54 3.46 2.05
CA GLY A 51 -7.36 2.32 1.63
C GLY A 51 -6.66 0.97 1.81
N VAL A 52 -7.43 -0.12 1.73
CA VAL A 52 -6.92 -1.49 1.64
C VAL A 52 -7.56 -2.20 0.44
N HIS A 53 -6.80 -2.51 -0.58
CA HIS A 53 -7.27 -3.15 -1.80
C HIS A 53 -6.45 -4.43 -2.09
N TYR A 54 -6.84 -5.60 -1.56
CA TYR A 54 -8.05 -5.91 -0.77
C TYR A 54 -7.65 -6.73 0.46
N PRO A 55 -8.37 -6.65 1.58
CA PRO A 55 -7.95 -7.27 2.85
C PRO A 55 -8.14 -8.77 2.90
N ILE A 56 -8.91 -9.37 1.99
CA ILE A 56 -9.20 -10.80 1.93
C ILE A 56 -8.76 -11.34 0.57
N PRO A 57 -7.80 -12.27 0.52
CA PRO A 57 -7.37 -12.85 -0.74
C PRO A 57 -8.48 -13.69 -1.38
N PRO A 58 -8.56 -13.82 -2.73
CA PRO A 58 -9.67 -14.44 -3.43
C PRO A 58 -10.07 -15.82 -2.91
N HIS A 59 -9.09 -16.70 -2.65
CA HIS A 59 -9.34 -18.06 -2.16
C HIS A 59 -9.88 -18.12 -0.71
N LYS A 60 -9.89 -17.00 0.02
CA LYS A 60 -10.47 -16.91 1.38
C LYS A 60 -11.79 -16.16 1.40
N GLN A 61 -12.26 -15.66 0.26
CA GLN A 61 -13.56 -14.98 0.18
C GLN A 61 -14.71 -15.98 0.28
N GLN A 62 -15.83 -15.53 0.84
CA GLN A 62 -17.02 -16.38 1.08
C GLN A 62 -17.61 -16.94 -0.24
N CYS A 63 -17.57 -16.16 -1.32
CA CYS A 63 -18.07 -16.59 -2.63
C CYS A 63 -17.24 -17.70 -3.29
N TYR A 64 -16.04 -17.96 -2.76
CA TYR A 64 -15.11 -19.01 -3.21
C TYR A 64 -14.80 -19.98 -2.08
N SER A 65 -15.81 -20.32 -1.26
CA SER A 65 -15.63 -21.15 -0.06
C SER A 65 -15.05 -22.53 -0.34
N GLU A 66 -15.25 -23.09 -1.54
CA GLU A 66 -14.64 -24.34 -1.99
C GLU A 66 -13.10 -24.31 -2.05
N TYR A 67 -12.51 -23.11 -2.16
CA TYR A 67 -11.06 -22.89 -2.20
C TYR A 67 -10.45 -22.46 -0.86
N ASN A 68 -11.28 -22.28 0.19
CA ASN A 68 -10.76 -21.81 1.49
C ASN A 68 -9.75 -22.75 2.14
N HIS A 69 -9.74 -24.04 1.74
CA HIS A 69 -8.78 -25.04 2.21
C HIS A 69 -7.37 -24.83 1.64
N LEU A 70 -7.23 -24.06 0.56
CA LEU A 70 -5.93 -23.79 -0.05
C LEU A 70 -5.10 -22.84 0.82
N SER A 71 -3.80 -23.06 0.83
CA SER A 71 -2.81 -22.16 1.41
C SER A 71 -2.03 -21.49 0.28
N MET A 72 -2.09 -20.15 0.24
CA MET A 72 -1.39 -19.31 -0.73
C MET A 72 -0.61 -18.22 0.02
N PRO A 73 0.54 -18.57 0.63
CA PRO A 73 1.20 -17.69 1.61
C PRO A 73 1.57 -16.31 1.06
N ASN A 74 1.92 -16.20 -0.21
CA ASN A 74 2.21 -14.89 -0.81
C ASN A 74 0.95 -14.02 -0.93
N ALA A 75 -0.18 -14.58 -1.38
CA ALA A 75 -1.43 -13.85 -1.52
C ALA A 75 -2.00 -13.46 -0.14
N GLU A 76 -1.88 -14.35 0.83
CA GLU A 76 -2.31 -14.12 2.21
C GLU A 76 -1.50 -12.99 2.84
N ARG A 77 -0.16 -13.05 2.76
CA ARG A 77 0.73 -12.00 3.25
C ARG A 77 0.47 -10.65 2.57
N ILE A 78 0.30 -10.63 1.25
CA ILE A 78 0.00 -9.39 0.52
C ILE A 78 -1.31 -8.79 1.03
N ALA A 79 -2.36 -9.60 1.18
CA ALA A 79 -3.66 -9.13 1.68
C ALA A 79 -3.59 -8.58 3.13
N GLU A 80 -2.66 -9.08 3.94
CA GLU A 80 -2.42 -8.61 5.31
C GLU A 80 -1.63 -7.29 5.36
N GLU A 81 -0.68 -7.09 4.43
CA GLU A 81 0.31 -6.01 4.50
C GLU A 81 -0.02 -4.79 3.61
N VAL A 82 -0.89 -4.93 2.58
CA VAL A 82 -1.12 -3.84 1.60
C VAL A 82 -1.84 -2.63 2.20
N VAL A 83 -1.35 -1.44 1.83
CA VAL A 83 -1.96 -0.15 2.13
C VAL A 83 -1.91 0.72 0.88
N SER A 84 -3.04 1.29 0.48
CA SER A 84 -3.12 2.23 -0.64
C SER A 84 -3.03 3.66 -0.11
N LEU A 85 -2.01 4.39 -0.55
CA LEU A 85 -1.81 5.80 -0.22
C LEU A 85 -2.74 6.70 -1.05
N PRO A 86 -3.03 7.92 -0.56
CA PRO A 86 -3.79 8.90 -1.33
C PRO A 86 -3.14 9.17 -2.70
N ILE A 87 -3.90 8.98 -3.76
CA ILE A 87 -3.49 9.31 -5.12
C ILE A 87 -4.73 9.72 -5.93
N SER A 88 -4.73 10.91 -6.48
CA SER A 88 -5.80 11.45 -7.31
C SER A 88 -5.31 12.66 -8.08
N THR A 89 -6.12 13.16 -9.00
CA THR A 89 -5.85 14.43 -9.69
C THR A 89 -5.88 15.65 -8.75
N CYS A 90 -6.43 15.50 -7.54
CA CYS A 90 -6.47 16.54 -6.51
C CYS A 90 -5.30 16.45 -5.53
N THR A 91 -4.54 15.34 -5.54
CA THR A 91 -3.36 15.19 -4.68
C THR A 91 -2.20 15.97 -5.30
N SER A 92 -1.80 17.04 -4.65
CA SER A 92 -0.67 17.87 -5.11
C SER A 92 0.67 17.20 -4.79
N GLU A 93 1.75 17.72 -5.40
CA GLU A 93 3.12 17.32 -5.07
C GLU A 93 3.45 17.64 -3.61
N GLN A 94 2.94 18.76 -3.10
CA GLN A 94 3.10 19.17 -1.70
C GLN A 94 2.42 18.17 -0.76
N ASP A 95 1.19 17.74 -1.05
CA ASP A 95 0.51 16.71 -0.25
C ASP A 95 1.31 15.39 -0.24
N ALA A 96 1.83 14.99 -1.40
CA ALA A 96 2.64 13.76 -1.50
C ALA A 96 3.94 13.88 -0.67
N HIS A 97 4.54 15.08 -0.62
CA HIS A 97 5.72 15.35 0.20
C HIS A 97 5.39 15.23 1.69
N GLU A 98 4.34 15.91 2.15
CA GLU A 98 3.90 15.88 3.55
C GLU A 98 3.54 14.47 4.02
N ILE A 99 2.79 13.73 3.21
CA ILE A 99 2.46 12.31 3.48
C ILE A 99 3.73 11.47 3.58
N SER A 100 4.70 11.69 2.69
CA SER A 100 5.97 10.95 2.72
C SER A 100 6.80 11.25 3.96
N GLU A 101 6.82 12.51 4.42
CA GLU A 101 7.49 12.89 5.68
C GLU A 101 6.85 12.18 6.88
N ILE A 102 5.52 12.15 6.95
CA ILE A 102 4.78 11.41 8.00
C ILE A 102 5.18 9.93 7.97
N ILE A 103 5.16 9.30 6.78
CA ILE A 103 5.56 7.90 6.59
C ILE A 103 7.02 7.66 7.03
N ASN A 104 7.93 8.55 6.70
CA ASN A 104 9.35 8.44 7.05
C ASN A 104 9.59 8.54 8.57
N ASN A 105 8.69 9.16 9.31
CA ASN A 105 8.74 9.26 10.76
C ASN A 105 8.13 8.07 11.51
N TRP A 106 7.45 7.14 10.80
CA TRP A 106 6.93 5.91 11.39
C TRP A 106 8.05 5.00 11.92
N LYS A 107 7.89 4.51 13.16
CA LYS A 107 8.92 3.71 13.87
C LYS A 107 8.51 2.25 14.14
N GLY A 108 7.30 1.85 13.71
CA GLY A 108 6.74 0.54 13.99
C GLY A 108 5.98 0.47 15.30
#